data_d13046e6a3a0fef8910f3e2269a15388
#
_entry.id   d13046e6a3a0fef8910f3e2269a15388
#
_cell.length_a   1.000
_cell.length_b   1.000
_cell.length_c   1.000
_cell.angle_alpha   90.00
_cell.angle_beta   90.00
_cell.angle_gamma   90.00
#
_symmetry.space_group_name_H-M   'P 1'
#
loop_
_entity.id
_entity.type
_entity.pdbx_description
1 polymer ?
#
loop_
_entity_poly.entity_id
_entity_poly.type
_entity_poly.pdbx_seq_one_letter_code
_entity_poly.pdbx_strand_id
1 'polypeptide(L)'
;MEIISADAKLAARIGGSAGERWLAVRGFRYTEKSELPVCWTEVYIDAEFAAIGRLLQRNTGPIFHLIEEMFGQPIVEVHQEISAGTVPPALAAGLKAKSGAMALLVQRTYRLASGRIAQVAVNTHPASRFRHAMTMRRVKG
;
A
#
# COMPACT_ATOMS: atom_id res chain seq x y z
N MET A 1 13.35 -4.88 -0.29
CA MET A 1 12.24 -5.65 -0.88
C MET A 1 12.60 -7.12 -0.90
N GLU A 2 11.64 -7.97 -0.63
CA GLU A 2 11.86 -9.42 -0.49
C GLU A 2 10.61 -10.21 -0.87
N ILE A 3 10.80 -11.45 -1.30
CA ILE A 3 9.69 -12.39 -1.49
C ILE A 3 9.39 -13.04 -0.16
N ILE A 4 8.14 -12.98 0.25
CA ILE A 4 7.66 -13.57 1.51
C ILE A 4 6.50 -14.54 1.25
N SER A 5 6.31 -15.47 2.18
CA SER A 5 5.10 -16.27 2.25
C SER A 5 4.20 -15.68 3.33
N ALA A 6 2.95 -15.41 3.01
CA ALA A 6 2.03 -14.84 3.98
C ALA A 6 1.69 -15.87 5.06
N ASP A 7 1.89 -15.50 6.33
CA ASP A 7 1.34 -16.27 7.43
C ASP A 7 -0.17 -15.97 7.56
N ALA A 8 -0.85 -16.68 8.46
CA ALA A 8 -2.29 -16.50 8.62
C ALA A 8 -2.67 -15.08 9.02
N LYS A 9 -1.83 -14.41 9.82
CA LYS A 9 -2.08 -13.04 10.28
C LYS A 9 -1.98 -12.04 9.13
N LEU A 10 -0.93 -12.13 8.33
CA LEU A 10 -0.76 -11.25 7.16
C LEU A 10 -1.84 -11.52 6.12
N ALA A 11 -2.13 -12.79 5.84
CA ALA A 11 -3.16 -13.17 4.88
C ALA A 11 -4.53 -12.59 5.26
N ALA A 12 -4.90 -12.66 6.53
CA ALA A 12 -6.15 -12.07 7.03
C ALA A 12 -6.17 -10.55 6.85
N ARG A 13 -5.03 -9.90 7.08
CA ARG A 13 -4.89 -8.45 6.99
C ARG A 13 -5.01 -7.94 5.55
N ILE A 14 -4.40 -8.62 4.59
CA ILE A 14 -4.37 -8.16 3.19
C ILE A 14 -5.41 -8.83 2.29
N GLY A 15 -6.23 -9.73 2.84
CA GLY A 15 -7.29 -10.38 2.08
C GLY A 15 -6.84 -11.55 1.22
N GLY A 16 -5.63 -12.05 1.45
CA GLY A 16 -5.11 -13.23 0.74
C GLY A 16 -5.31 -14.52 1.51
N SER A 17 -4.64 -15.56 1.08
CA SER A 17 -4.63 -16.87 1.74
C SER A 17 -3.25 -17.15 2.35
N ALA A 18 -3.24 -17.88 3.48
CA ALA A 18 -1.99 -18.29 4.09
C ALA A 18 -1.15 -19.13 3.13
N GLY A 19 0.14 -18.87 3.09
CA GLY A 19 1.06 -19.55 2.18
C GLY A 19 1.22 -18.90 0.82
N GLU A 20 0.37 -17.95 0.44
CA GLU A 20 0.58 -17.18 -0.78
C GLU A 20 1.87 -16.39 -0.72
N ARG A 21 2.54 -16.26 -1.85
CA ARG A 21 3.81 -15.55 -1.95
C ARG A 21 3.62 -14.16 -2.52
N TRP A 22 4.31 -13.21 -1.91
CA TRP A 22 4.22 -11.80 -2.27
C TRP A 22 5.61 -11.18 -2.35
N LEU A 23 5.79 -10.24 -3.26
CA LEU A 23 6.92 -9.32 -3.20
C LEU A 23 6.53 -8.22 -2.21
N ALA A 24 7.23 -8.16 -1.08
CA ALA A 24 7.00 -7.14 -0.06
C ALA A 24 7.98 -5.98 -0.24
N VAL A 25 7.44 -4.76 -0.31
CA VAL A 25 8.22 -3.52 -0.40
C VAL A 25 7.77 -2.62 0.74
N ARG A 26 8.70 -2.22 1.59
CA ARG A 26 8.39 -1.43 2.78
C ARG A 26 9.31 -0.23 2.89
N GLY A 27 8.79 0.89 3.40
CA GLY A 27 9.60 2.07 3.61
C GLY A 27 8.82 3.25 4.18
N PHE A 28 9.55 4.24 4.64
CA PHE A 28 8.97 5.51 5.05
C PHE A 28 8.88 6.43 3.83
N ARG A 29 7.75 7.11 3.68
CA ARG A 29 7.53 8.06 2.59
C ARG A 29 7.71 9.48 3.10
N TYR A 30 8.43 10.26 2.29
CA TYR A 30 8.67 11.67 2.56
C TYR A 30 8.11 12.51 1.42
N THR A 31 7.75 13.75 1.71
CA THR A 31 7.46 14.75 0.68
C THR A 31 8.65 15.70 0.57
N GLU A 32 8.78 16.39 -0.56
CA GLU A 32 9.88 17.36 -0.78
C GLU A 32 9.87 18.52 0.22
N LYS A 33 8.71 18.77 0.84
CA LYS A 33 8.51 19.95 1.71
C LYS A 33 8.64 19.63 3.19
N SER A 34 8.88 18.40 3.58
CA SER A 34 8.89 18.04 4.99
C SER A 34 10.05 17.11 5.33
N GLU A 35 10.70 17.37 6.45
CA GLU A 35 11.70 16.48 7.05
C GLU A 35 11.04 15.31 7.78
N LEU A 36 9.74 15.41 8.06
CA LEU A 36 8.98 14.35 8.72
C LEU A 36 8.39 13.41 7.67
N PRO A 37 8.47 12.09 7.86
CA PRO A 37 7.81 11.17 6.95
C PRO A 37 6.30 11.33 7.04
N VAL A 38 5.62 11.22 5.90
CA VAL A 38 4.15 11.31 5.87
C VAL A 38 3.50 10.01 6.31
N CYS A 39 4.14 8.88 6.05
CA CYS A 39 3.63 7.57 6.43
C CYS A 39 4.70 6.48 6.34
N TRP A 40 4.37 5.33 6.93
CA TRP A 40 5.01 4.06 6.67
C TRP A 40 4.20 3.32 5.62
N THR A 41 4.83 2.89 4.54
CA THR A 41 4.20 2.19 3.44
C THR A 41 4.64 0.73 3.39
N GLU A 42 3.67 -0.16 3.25
CA GLU A 42 3.88 -1.58 2.98
C GLU A 42 3.13 -1.91 1.69
N VAL A 43 3.82 -2.43 0.71
CA VAL A 43 3.23 -2.86 -0.56
C VAL A 43 3.48 -4.34 -0.73
N TYR A 44 2.44 -5.09 -1.03
CA TYR A 44 2.50 -6.51 -1.31
C TYR A 44 2.03 -6.74 -2.73
N ILE A 45 2.93 -7.25 -3.57
CA ILE A 45 2.67 -7.52 -4.98
C ILE A 45 2.66 -9.03 -5.17
N ASP A 46 1.63 -9.56 -5.81
CA ASP A 46 1.55 -10.99 -6.09
C ASP A 46 2.88 -11.45 -6.71
N ALA A 47 3.45 -12.54 -6.18
CA ALA A 47 4.77 -13.02 -6.60
C ALA A 47 4.85 -13.32 -8.11
N GLU A 48 3.73 -13.59 -8.76
CA GLU A 48 3.66 -13.72 -10.22
C GLU A 48 4.17 -12.47 -10.93
N PHE A 49 4.00 -11.30 -10.32
CA PHE A 49 4.42 -10.03 -10.88
C PHE A 49 5.71 -9.49 -10.26
N ALA A 50 6.45 -10.33 -9.53
CA ALA A 50 7.64 -9.90 -8.78
C ALA A 50 8.74 -9.28 -9.67
N ALA A 51 8.76 -9.59 -10.96
CA ALA A 51 9.75 -9.03 -11.90
C ALA A 51 9.71 -7.50 -11.98
N ILE A 52 8.56 -6.87 -11.64
CA ILE A 52 8.48 -5.40 -11.62
C ILE A 52 9.36 -4.77 -10.54
N GLY A 53 9.81 -5.55 -9.57
CA GLY A 53 10.68 -5.07 -8.49
C GLY A 53 11.92 -4.36 -8.98
N ARG A 54 12.48 -4.80 -10.12
CA ARG A 54 13.67 -4.18 -10.72
C ARG A 54 13.42 -2.76 -11.24
N LEU A 55 12.17 -2.41 -11.51
CA LEU A 55 11.79 -1.13 -12.08
C LEU A 55 11.28 -0.13 -11.04
N LEU A 56 11.04 -0.56 -9.81
CA LEU A 56 10.41 0.28 -8.80
C LEU A 56 11.19 1.55 -8.46
N GLN A 57 12.52 1.48 -8.44
CA GLN A 57 13.36 2.63 -8.13
C GLN A 57 13.33 3.71 -9.21
N ARG A 58 13.04 3.32 -10.45
CA ARG A 58 12.98 4.23 -11.60
C ARG A 58 11.56 4.64 -11.96
N ASN A 59 10.58 4.04 -11.30
CA ASN A 59 9.19 4.30 -11.58
C ASN A 59 8.72 5.56 -10.87
N THR A 60 8.14 6.49 -11.64
CA THR A 60 7.57 7.73 -11.11
C THR A 60 6.05 7.68 -11.01
N GLY A 61 5.43 6.64 -11.55
CA GLY A 61 3.98 6.45 -11.55
C GLY A 61 3.52 5.42 -10.54
N PRO A 62 2.22 5.13 -10.52
CA PRO A 62 1.66 4.09 -9.66
C PRO A 62 2.24 2.71 -10.00
N ILE A 63 2.49 1.90 -8.95
CA ILE A 63 3.06 0.56 -9.13
C ILE A 63 2.20 -0.32 -10.03
N PHE A 64 0.87 -0.23 -9.90
CA PHE A 64 -0.02 -1.08 -10.69
C PHE A 64 0.11 -0.86 -12.21
N HIS A 65 0.55 0.33 -12.65
CA HIS A 65 0.83 0.59 -14.07
C HIS A 65 1.93 -0.31 -14.60
N LEU A 66 2.94 -0.64 -13.76
CA LEU A 66 4.01 -1.57 -14.17
C LEU A 66 3.45 -2.98 -14.40
N ILE A 67 2.51 -3.40 -13.58
CA ILE A 67 1.84 -4.70 -13.75
C ILE A 67 1.09 -4.71 -15.08
N GLU A 68 0.34 -3.65 -15.37
CA GLU A 68 -0.41 -3.52 -16.62
C GLU A 68 0.51 -3.52 -17.84
N GLU A 69 1.59 -2.75 -17.80
CA GLU A 69 2.52 -2.62 -18.93
C GLU A 69 3.33 -3.90 -19.18
N MET A 70 3.87 -4.51 -18.11
CA MET A 70 4.75 -5.67 -18.26
C MET A 70 4.02 -6.98 -18.47
N PHE A 71 2.84 -7.14 -17.88
CA PHE A 71 2.11 -8.41 -17.88
C PHE A 71 0.82 -8.37 -18.69
N GLY A 72 0.43 -7.20 -19.20
CA GLY A 72 -0.79 -7.06 -19.97
C GLY A 72 -2.05 -7.37 -19.17
N GLN A 73 -1.99 -7.23 -17.85
CA GLN A 73 -3.08 -7.54 -16.94
C GLN A 73 -3.67 -6.24 -16.39
N PRO A 74 -4.83 -5.77 -16.91
CA PRO A 74 -5.42 -4.52 -16.42
C PRO A 74 -5.98 -4.67 -15.01
N ILE A 75 -5.77 -3.65 -14.20
CA ILE A 75 -6.43 -3.51 -12.90
C ILE A 75 -7.83 -2.96 -13.15
N VAL A 76 -8.84 -3.70 -12.75
CA VAL A 76 -10.24 -3.33 -13.02
C VAL A 76 -10.96 -2.80 -11.78
N GLU A 77 -10.38 -2.97 -10.59
CA GLU A 77 -11.00 -2.53 -9.35
C GLU A 77 -9.94 -2.11 -8.34
N VAL A 78 -10.17 -0.99 -7.69
CA VAL A 78 -9.38 -0.55 -6.54
C VAL A 78 -10.35 -0.32 -5.39
N HIS A 79 -10.16 -1.09 -4.31
CA HIS A 79 -10.93 -0.91 -3.09
C HIS A 79 -10.06 -0.17 -2.07
N GLN A 80 -10.57 0.91 -1.51
CA GLN A 80 -9.88 1.66 -0.48
C GLN A 80 -10.65 1.62 0.83
N GLU A 81 -9.93 1.34 1.90
CA GLU A 81 -10.47 1.36 3.25
C GLU A 81 -9.58 2.25 4.12
N ILE A 82 -10.20 3.16 4.87
CA ILE A 82 -9.51 4.04 5.80
C ILE A 82 -10.06 3.74 7.19
N SER A 83 -9.17 3.43 8.11
CA SER A 83 -9.53 3.13 9.50
C SER A 83 -8.62 3.86 10.47
N ALA A 84 -9.09 3.98 11.72
CA ALA A 84 -8.31 4.58 12.79
C ALA A 84 -7.50 3.51 13.53
N GLY A 85 -6.32 3.88 13.97
CA GLY A 85 -5.45 3.02 14.76
C GLY A 85 -4.45 3.86 15.55
N THR A 86 -3.34 3.25 15.90
CA THR A 86 -2.27 3.92 16.65
C THR A 86 -0.93 3.63 16.00
N VAL A 87 0.04 4.51 16.25
CA VAL A 87 1.42 4.33 15.78
C VAL A 87 2.04 3.15 16.55
N PRO A 88 2.43 2.06 15.85
CA PRO A 88 3.07 0.92 16.51
C PRO A 88 4.44 1.32 17.10
N PRO A 89 4.83 0.73 18.24
CA PRO A 89 6.14 1.02 18.83
C PRO A 89 7.31 0.83 17.86
N ALA A 90 7.24 -0.21 17.02
CA ALA A 90 8.29 -0.51 16.05
C ALA A 90 8.47 0.57 14.97
N LEU A 91 7.43 1.37 14.70
CA LEU A 91 7.45 2.40 13.67
C LEU A 91 7.63 3.81 14.22
N ALA A 92 7.49 3.99 15.52
CA ALA A 92 7.48 5.31 16.16
C ALA A 92 8.75 6.12 15.86
N ALA A 93 9.93 5.52 16.03
CA ALA A 93 11.20 6.20 15.80
C ALA A 93 11.34 6.62 14.33
N GLY A 94 11.08 5.72 13.38
CA GLY A 94 11.19 5.99 11.96
C GLY A 94 10.18 7.03 11.47
N LEU A 95 8.96 6.98 12.00
CA LEU A 95 7.92 7.96 11.71
C LEU A 95 8.16 9.30 12.42
N LYS A 96 9.08 9.36 13.36
CA LYS A 96 9.28 10.52 14.23
C LYS A 96 7.94 10.93 14.87
N ALA A 97 7.25 9.95 15.39
CA ALA A 97 5.95 10.08 16.05
C ALA A 97 5.96 9.33 17.36
N LYS A 98 5.06 9.72 18.26
CA LYS A 98 4.97 9.08 19.57
C LYS A 98 4.29 7.71 19.43
N SER A 99 4.88 6.69 20.06
CA SER A 99 4.24 5.37 20.13
C SER A 99 2.86 5.49 20.78
N GLY A 100 1.85 4.86 20.17
CA GLY A 100 0.48 4.94 20.66
C GLY A 100 -0.28 6.19 20.23
N ALA A 101 0.36 7.15 19.55
CA ALA A 101 -0.34 8.31 18.99
C ALA A 101 -1.36 7.86 17.95
N MET A 102 -2.42 8.66 17.76
CA MET A 102 -3.43 8.34 16.76
C MET A 102 -2.83 8.23 15.35
N ALA A 103 -3.28 7.24 14.60
CA ALA A 103 -2.88 7.03 13.22
C ALA A 103 -4.09 6.71 12.35
N LEU A 104 -4.01 7.04 11.08
CA LEU A 104 -4.94 6.59 10.06
C LEU A 104 -4.26 5.51 9.24
N LEU A 105 -5.00 4.41 9.01
CA LEU A 105 -4.54 3.27 8.22
C LEU A 105 -5.30 3.30 6.90
N VAL A 106 -4.58 3.42 5.80
CA VAL A 106 -5.17 3.44 4.46
C VAL A 106 -4.72 2.18 3.74
N GLN A 107 -5.68 1.34 3.40
CA GLN A 107 -5.42 0.10 2.65
C GLN A 107 -6.10 0.15 1.30
N ARG A 108 -5.34 -0.12 0.24
CA ARG A 108 -5.86 -0.22 -1.12
C ARG A 108 -5.59 -1.61 -1.66
N THR A 109 -6.64 -2.24 -2.18
CA THR A 109 -6.57 -3.55 -2.79
C THR A 109 -6.86 -3.41 -4.28
N TYR A 110 -5.92 -3.86 -5.11
CA TYR A 110 -5.98 -3.75 -6.57
C TYR A 110 -6.27 -5.13 -7.15
N ARG A 111 -7.39 -5.24 -7.90
CA ARG A 111 -7.83 -6.53 -8.44
C ARG A 111 -7.81 -6.56 -9.96
N LEU A 112 -7.44 -7.74 -10.47
CA LEU A 112 -7.53 -8.08 -11.89
C LEU A 112 -8.97 -8.44 -12.27
N ALA A 113 -9.24 -8.55 -13.56
CA ALA A 113 -10.55 -8.95 -14.07
C ALA A 113 -11.03 -10.30 -13.52
N SER A 114 -10.09 -11.21 -13.21
CA SER A 114 -10.39 -12.51 -12.60
C SER A 114 -10.88 -12.41 -11.15
N GLY A 115 -10.77 -11.24 -10.52
CA GLY A 115 -11.00 -11.06 -9.10
C GLY A 115 -9.76 -11.29 -8.24
N ARG A 116 -8.67 -11.79 -8.82
CA ARG A 116 -7.42 -12.04 -8.11
C ARG A 116 -6.79 -10.71 -7.67
N ILE A 117 -6.24 -10.69 -6.46
CA ILE A 117 -5.52 -9.52 -5.94
C ILE A 117 -4.12 -9.47 -6.56
N ALA A 118 -3.83 -8.40 -7.29
CA ALA A 118 -2.50 -8.17 -7.86
C ALA A 118 -1.57 -7.43 -6.90
N GLN A 119 -2.13 -6.51 -6.12
CA GLN A 119 -1.36 -5.65 -5.23
C GLN A 119 -2.20 -5.18 -4.06
N VAL A 120 -1.59 -5.11 -2.88
CA VAL A 120 -2.19 -4.46 -1.71
C VAL A 120 -1.19 -3.43 -1.19
N ALA A 121 -1.65 -2.21 -0.94
CA ALA A 121 -0.85 -1.17 -0.31
C ALA A 121 -1.46 -0.82 1.06
N VAL A 122 -0.64 -0.81 2.09
CA VAL A 122 -1.04 -0.46 3.45
C VAL A 122 -0.18 0.70 3.92
N ASN A 123 -0.81 1.83 4.22
CA ASN A 123 -0.11 3.02 4.69
C ASN A 123 -0.55 3.37 6.11
N THR A 124 0.43 3.59 6.98
CA THR A 124 0.20 4.03 8.35
C THR A 124 0.62 5.49 8.44
N HIS A 125 -0.35 6.38 8.66
CA HIS A 125 -0.14 7.83 8.75
C HIS A 125 -0.33 8.30 10.18
N PRO A 126 0.64 8.98 10.79
CA PRO A 126 0.34 9.73 12.01
C PRO A 126 -0.83 10.69 11.73
N ALA A 127 -1.85 10.69 12.59
CA ALA A 127 -3.08 11.45 12.32
C ALA A 127 -2.84 12.93 12.08
N SER A 128 -1.87 13.53 12.77
CA SER A 128 -1.52 14.96 12.60
C SER A 128 -0.94 15.30 11.21
N ARG A 129 -0.55 14.29 10.43
CA ARG A 129 0.05 14.45 9.10
C ARG A 129 -0.83 13.88 8.00
N PHE A 130 -2.07 13.52 8.34
CA PHE A 130 -3.00 12.93 7.39
C PHE A 130 -4.12 13.89 7.04
N ARG A 131 -4.39 14.00 5.75
CA ARG A 131 -5.55 14.72 5.25
C ARG A 131 -6.09 13.97 4.04
N HIS A 132 -7.39 13.74 4.03
CA HIS A 132 -8.10 13.20 2.88
C HIS A 132 -9.13 14.20 2.42
N ALA A 133 -9.11 14.51 1.13
CA ALA A 133 -10.09 15.40 0.52
C ALA A 133 -10.53 14.82 -0.81
N MET A 134 -11.82 14.91 -1.09
CA MET A 134 -12.40 14.43 -2.33
C MET A 134 -13.42 15.45 -2.83
N THR A 135 -13.39 15.73 -4.11
CA THR A 135 -14.39 16.56 -4.76
C THR A 135 -15.19 15.68 -5.71
N MET A 136 -16.50 15.64 -5.50
CA MET A 136 -17.41 14.93 -6.38
C MET A 136 -18.22 15.95 -7.17
N ARG A 137 -18.31 15.73 -8.49
CA ARG A 137 -19.07 16.59 -9.37
C ARG A 137 -20.28 15.87 -9.91
N ARG A 138 -21.38 16.60 -9.99
CA ARG A 138 -22.59 16.05 -10.59
C ARG A 138 -22.38 15.85 -12.08
N VAL A 139 -22.69 14.68 -12.55
CA VAL A 139 -22.67 14.36 -13.98
C VAL A 139 -24.08 14.55 -14.50
N LYS A 140 -24.23 15.33 -15.58
CA LYS A 140 -25.51 15.41 -16.31
C LYS A 140 -25.71 14.09 -17.03
N GLY A 141 -26.64 13.31 -16.56
CA GLY A 141 -26.94 12.02 -17.14
C GLY A 141 -28.24 12.05 -17.92
#